data_7755f1839d0435403b9ed96b95f1e5b7
#
_entry.id   7755f1839d0435403b9ed96b95f1e5b7
#
_cell.length_a   1.000
_cell.length_b   1.000
_cell.length_c   1.000
_cell.angle_alpha   90.00
_cell.angle_beta   90.00
_cell.angle_gamma   90.00
#
_symmetry.space_group_name_H-M   'P 1'
#
loop_
_entity.id
_entity.type
_entity.pdbx_description
1 polymer ?
#
loop_
_entity_poly.entity_id
_entity_poly.type
_entity_poly.pdbx_seq_one_letter_code
_entity_poly.pdbx_strand_id
1 'polypeptide(L)'
;MPSTVEITESLIREFITRAVTDVFRTMLSRVPTFSAPADIGGDKVAKSVGTENRPQVVGTVGFIGEVNGLVYLHLDLAFARMCTCHLLGMTEAELDEAGDEVINDAIGELTNMTVGGFKNGLCDSGYPCMLTIPSILRGTNFSIEPISSAVRHVYHFDCAEHRVVADILMKPSE
;
A
#
# COMPACT_ATOMS: atom_id res chain seq x y z
N MET A 1 27.87 -17.35 -0.91
CA MET A 1 27.02 -16.25 -0.49
C MET A 1 26.20 -15.82 -1.69
N PRO A 2 24.90 -15.87 -1.64
CA PRO A 2 24.13 -15.22 -2.70
C PRO A 2 24.54 -13.75 -2.71
N SER A 3 24.88 -13.22 -3.88
CA SER A 3 25.18 -11.81 -4.02
C SER A 3 23.89 -11.03 -3.75
N THR A 4 23.88 -10.26 -2.69
CA THR A 4 22.76 -9.38 -2.37
C THR A 4 22.64 -8.35 -3.50
N VAL A 5 21.50 -8.34 -4.18
CA VAL A 5 21.23 -7.37 -5.23
C VAL A 5 20.96 -6.02 -4.54
N GLU A 6 21.62 -4.96 -4.97
CA GLU A 6 21.38 -3.64 -4.42
C GLU A 6 19.90 -3.25 -4.60
N ILE A 7 19.25 -2.77 -3.53
CA ILE A 7 17.87 -2.29 -3.60
C ILE A 7 17.85 -0.92 -4.29
N THR A 8 17.43 -0.93 -5.54
CA THR A 8 17.27 0.29 -6.32
C THR A 8 15.81 0.74 -6.31
N GLU A 9 15.58 2.02 -6.62
CA GLU A 9 14.21 2.54 -6.80
C GLU A 9 13.44 1.73 -7.87
N SER A 10 14.12 1.32 -8.93
CA SER A 10 13.53 0.50 -9.99
C SER A 10 13.04 -0.87 -9.47
N LEU A 11 13.79 -1.51 -8.60
CA LEU A 11 13.39 -2.78 -7.97
C LEU A 11 12.21 -2.59 -7.02
N ILE A 12 12.23 -1.53 -6.22
CA ILE A 12 11.11 -1.21 -5.32
C ILE A 12 9.83 -1.02 -6.12
N ARG A 13 9.90 -0.24 -7.20
CA ARG A 13 8.77 -0.02 -8.10
C ARG A 13 8.28 -1.34 -8.73
N GLU A 14 9.18 -2.19 -9.19
CA GLU A 14 8.83 -3.49 -9.75
C GLU A 14 8.10 -4.36 -8.71
N PHE A 15 8.62 -4.45 -7.49
CA PHE A 15 8.05 -5.30 -6.45
C PHE A 15 6.66 -4.81 -6.02
N ILE A 16 6.49 -3.51 -5.82
CA ILE A 16 5.18 -2.99 -5.40
C ILE A 16 4.16 -3.05 -6.54
N THR A 17 4.57 -2.78 -7.77
CA THR A 17 3.68 -2.87 -8.93
C THR A 17 3.20 -4.30 -9.13
N ARG A 18 4.10 -5.27 -9.05
CA ARG A 18 3.74 -6.69 -9.13
C ARG A 18 2.79 -7.09 -8.01
N ALA A 19 3.10 -6.71 -6.78
CA ALA A 19 2.29 -7.04 -5.61
C ALA A 19 0.88 -6.47 -5.72
N VAL A 20 0.74 -5.20 -6.04
CA VAL A 20 -0.58 -4.55 -6.23
C VAL A 20 -1.33 -5.21 -7.37
N THR A 21 -0.69 -5.43 -8.51
CA THR A 21 -1.32 -6.05 -9.68
C THR A 21 -1.82 -7.46 -9.38
N ASP A 22 -0.99 -8.30 -8.78
CA ASP A 22 -1.34 -9.70 -8.51
C ASP A 22 -2.45 -9.82 -7.47
N VAL A 23 -2.36 -9.06 -6.39
CA VAL A 23 -3.36 -9.10 -5.32
C VAL A 23 -4.71 -8.56 -5.80
N PHE A 24 -4.72 -7.43 -6.49
CA PHE A 24 -5.96 -6.85 -6.99
C PHE A 24 -6.61 -7.72 -8.06
N ARG A 25 -5.82 -8.31 -8.94
CA ARG A 25 -6.33 -9.27 -9.93
C ARG A 25 -6.97 -10.48 -9.25
N THR A 26 -6.27 -11.07 -8.30
CA THR A 26 -6.72 -12.29 -7.61
C THR A 26 -7.91 -12.04 -6.71
N MET A 27 -7.86 -10.97 -5.92
CA MET A 27 -8.87 -10.71 -4.87
C MET A 27 -10.03 -9.87 -5.35
N LEU A 28 -9.83 -8.98 -6.30
CA LEU A 28 -10.85 -8.03 -6.75
C LEU A 28 -11.29 -8.26 -8.20
N SER A 29 -10.65 -9.17 -8.91
CA SER A 29 -10.85 -9.37 -10.35
C SER A 29 -10.68 -8.08 -11.16
N ARG A 30 -9.80 -7.21 -10.71
CA ARG A 30 -9.48 -5.92 -11.31
C ARG A 30 -7.99 -5.82 -11.55
N VAL A 31 -7.62 -5.23 -12.67
CA VAL A 31 -6.21 -4.98 -12.99
C VAL A 31 -5.93 -3.50 -12.81
N PRO A 32 -5.15 -3.11 -11.79
CA PRO A 32 -4.75 -1.72 -11.64
C PRO A 32 -3.75 -1.33 -12.72
N THR A 33 -3.77 -0.06 -13.11
CA THR A 33 -2.81 0.51 -14.06
C THR A 33 -1.86 1.42 -13.28
N PHE A 34 -0.56 1.15 -13.40
CA PHE A 34 0.45 2.03 -12.84
C PHE A 34 0.40 3.38 -13.57
N SER A 35 0.17 4.46 -12.85
CA SER A 35 0.38 5.81 -13.34
C SER A 35 1.78 6.26 -12.94
N ALA A 36 2.41 7.10 -13.78
CA ALA A 36 3.75 7.59 -13.51
C ALA A 36 3.86 8.10 -12.06
N PRO A 37 5.02 7.88 -11.40
CA PRO A 37 5.20 8.40 -10.05
C PRO A 37 4.86 9.89 -10.08
N ALA A 38 4.10 10.34 -9.09
CA ALA A 38 3.93 11.77 -8.90
C ALA A 38 5.33 12.37 -8.89
N ASP A 39 5.52 13.36 -9.73
CA ASP A 39 6.82 14.03 -9.87
C ASP A 39 7.16 14.65 -8.51
N ILE A 40 7.80 13.85 -7.65
CA ILE A 40 8.29 14.31 -6.36
C ILE A 40 9.62 15.03 -6.65
N GLY A 41 9.52 16.01 -7.55
CA GLY A 41 10.64 16.87 -7.89
C GLY A 41 11.05 17.67 -6.67
N GLY A 42 12.24 17.37 -6.17
CA GLY A 42 13.05 18.16 -5.26
C GLY A 42 12.34 18.83 -4.09
N ASP A 43 12.81 18.59 -2.88
CA ASP A 43 12.61 19.35 -1.62
C ASP A 43 11.17 19.70 -1.16
N LYS A 44 10.17 19.49 -1.99
CA LYS A 44 8.76 19.61 -1.58
C LYS A 44 8.08 18.27 -1.72
N VAL A 45 8.39 17.39 -0.80
CA VAL A 45 7.59 16.18 -0.58
C VAL A 45 6.13 16.60 -0.57
N ALA A 46 5.35 16.06 -1.48
CA ALA A 46 3.90 16.25 -1.42
C ALA A 46 3.44 15.82 -0.04
N LYS A 47 3.08 16.78 0.80
CA LYS A 47 2.70 16.52 2.20
C LYS A 47 1.41 15.72 2.28
N SER A 48 0.56 15.79 1.26
CA SER A 48 -0.70 15.05 1.21
C SER A 48 -0.62 13.95 0.18
N VAL A 49 -1.03 12.77 0.58
CA VAL A 49 -1.19 11.60 -0.29
C VAL A 49 -2.68 11.36 -0.45
N GLY A 50 -3.14 11.33 -1.68
CA GLY A 50 -4.54 11.06 -1.98
C GLY A 50 -5.31 12.26 -2.50
N THR A 51 -6.60 12.05 -2.72
CA THR A 51 -7.51 13.10 -3.17
C THR A 51 -7.89 14.00 -1.99
N GLU A 52 -7.49 15.24 -2.09
CA GLU A 52 -7.86 16.26 -1.10
C GLU A 52 -9.35 16.22 -0.79
N ASN A 53 -9.70 16.32 0.50
CA ASN A 53 -11.07 16.41 1.03
C ASN A 53 -11.96 15.18 0.83
N ARG A 54 -11.45 14.04 0.44
CA ARG A 54 -12.22 12.79 0.39
C ARG A 54 -11.85 11.88 1.57
N PRO A 55 -12.86 11.24 2.22
CA PRO A 55 -12.57 10.24 3.24
C PRO A 55 -11.74 9.10 2.68
N GLN A 56 -10.71 8.70 3.41
CA GLN A 56 -9.81 7.62 3.03
C GLN A 56 -9.75 6.54 4.08
N VAL A 57 -9.49 5.33 3.62
CA VAL A 57 -9.12 4.17 4.44
C VAL A 57 -7.69 3.80 4.06
N VAL A 58 -6.80 3.85 5.02
CA VAL A 58 -5.37 3.60 4.80
C VAL A 58 -4.97 2.36 5.58
N GLY A 59 -4.61 1.31 4.85
CA GLY A 59 -3.99 0.13 5.44
C GLY A 59 -2.50 0.36 5.63
N THR A 60 -1.95 -0.04 6.75
CA THR A 60 -0.51 0.05 7.01
C THR A 60 0.02 -1.26 7.56
N VAL A 61 1.14 -1.71 6.99
CA VAL A 61 1.89 -2.89 7.43
C VAL A 61 3.37 -2.55 7.40
N GLY A 62 4.06 -2.88 8.48
CA GLY A 62 5.51 -2.75 8.55
C GLY A 62 6.24 -4.02 8.15
N PHE A 63 7.50 -3.89 7.81
CA PHE A 63 8.41 -5.00 7.61
C PHE A 63 9.73 -4.73 8.37
N ILE A 64 10.24 -5.78 9.01
CA ILE A 64 11.41 -5.70 9.88
C ILE A 64 12.39 -6.82 9.53
N GLY A 65 13.64 -6.48 9.32
CA GLY A 65 14.69 -7.46 8.96
C GLY A 65 15.96 -6.76 8.52
N GLU A 66 16.56 -7.24 7.45
CA GLU A 66 17.75 -6.62 6.83
C GLU A 66 17.46 -5.20 6.32
N VAL A 67 16.20 -4.94 6.00
CA VAL A 67 15.66 -3.61 5.69
C VAL A 67 14.40 -3.45 6.50
N ASN A 68 14.21 -2.26 7.07
CA ASN A 68 13.02 -1.94 7.84
C ASN A 68 12.17 -0.92 7.11
N GLY A 69 10.86 -1.01 7.25
CA GLY A 69 9.99 -0.02 6.64
C GLY A 69 8.54 -0.16 6.99
N LEU A 70 7.76 0.74 6.42
CA LEU A 70 6.30 0.78 6.51
C LEU A 70 5.73 0.98 5.11
N VAL A 71 4.65 0.29 4.82
CA VAL A 71 3.86 0.52 3.61
C VAL A 71 2.49 1.03 4.02
N TYR A 72 2.08 2.14 3.43
CA TYR A 72 0.74 2.69 3.54
C TYR A 72 0.02 2.48 2.21
N LEU A 73 -1.12 1.80 2.24
CA LEU A 73 -1.97 1.60 1.08
C LEU A 73 -3.20 2.49 1.24
N HIS A 74 -3.27 3.55 0.45
CA HIS A 74 -4.33 4.56 0.53
C HIS A 74 -5.44 4.23 -0.48
N LEU A 75 -6.66 4.05 0.03
CA LEU A 75 -7.87 3.90 -0.76
C LEU A 75 -8.87 4.97 -0.36
N ASP A 76 -9.60 5.55 -1.32
CA ASP A 76 -10.75 6.35 -0.93
C ASP A 76 -11.84 5.44 -0.33
N LEU A 77 -12.70 6.01 0.50
CA LEU A 77 -13.72 5.23 1.20
C LEU A 77 -14.67 4.51 0.22
N ALA A 78 -15.03 5.16 -0.88
CA ALA A 78 -15.91 4.56 -1.89
C ALA A 78 -15.26 3.29 -2.50
N PHE A 79 -13.99 3.35 -2.82
CA PHE A 79 -13.26 2.20 -3.33
C PHE A 79 -13.08 1.12 -2.26
N ALA A 80 -12.77 1.50 -1.02
CA ALA A 80 -12.66 0.56 0.09
C ALA A 80 -13.97 -0.20 0.32
N ARG A 81 -15.11 0.47 0.24
CA ARG A 81 -16.44 -0.15 0.31
C ARG A 81 -16.65 -1.13 -0.84
N MET A 82 -16.35 -0.72 -2.06
CA MET A 82 -16.46 -1.58 -3.24
C MET A 82 -15.60 -2.85 -3.10
N CYS A 83 -14.36 -2.69 -2.67
CA CYS A 83 -13.46 -3.81 -2.41
C CYS A 83 -14.02 -4.75 -1.34
N THR A 84 -14.53 -4.22 -0.25
CA THR A 84 -15.11 -5.00 0.85
C THR A 84 -16.31 -5.81 0.39
N CYS A 85 -17.22 -5.18 -0.34
CA CYS A 85 -18.40 -5.86 -0.91
C CYS A 85 -17.97 -7.00 -1.85
N HIS A 86 -16.99 -6.77 -2.68
CA HIS A 86 -16.47 -7.78 -3.61
C HIS A 86 -15.80 -8.94 -2.86
N LEU A 87 -14.95 -8.66 -1.89
CA LEU A 87 -14.20 -9.65 -1.13
C LEU A 87 -15.11 -10.57 -0.30
N LEU A 88 -16.18 -10.01 0.26
CA LEU A 88 -17.07 -10.71 1.19
C LEU A 88 -18.37 -11.17 0.54
N GLY A 89 -18.61 -10.85 -0.74
CA GLY A 89 -19.86 -11.17 -1.42
C GLY A 89 -21.06 -10.45 -0.81
N MET A 90 -20.88 -9.21 -0.37
CA MET A 90 -21.90 -8.39 0.28
C MET A 90 -22.47 -7.34 -0.66
N THR A 91 -23.73 -6.97 -0.43
CA THR A 91 -24.32 -5.78 -1.04
C THR A 91 -23.95 -4.53 -0.23
N GLU A 92 -24.11 -3.35 -0.82
CA GLU A 92 -23.92 -2.08 -0.11
C GLU A 92 -24.83 -1.96 1.12
N ALA A 93 -26.08 -2.44 1.03
CA ALA A 93 -27.01 -2.43 2.15
C ALA A 93 -26.54 -3.34 3.29
N GLU A 94 -26.04 -4.52 2.97
CA GLU A 94 -25.47 -5.45 3.97
C GLU A 94 -24.23 -4.84 4.62
N LEU A 95 -23.39 -4.14 3.85
CA LEU A 95 -22.21 -3.47 4.39
C LEU A 95 -22.59 -2.32 5.34
N ASP A 96 -23.64 -1.56 5.00
CA ASP A 96 -24.14 -0.49 5.88
C ASP A 96 -24.60 -1.05 7.25
N GLU A 97 -25.24 -2.22 7.25
CA GLU A 97 -25.65 -2.90 8.49
C GLU A 97 -24.47 -3.49 9.26
N ALA A 98 -23.46 -4.00 8.56
CA ALA A 98 -22.30 -4.64 9.17
C ALA A 98 -21.35 -3.63 9.86
N GLY A 99 -21.26 -2.42 9.36
CA GLY A 99 -20.48 -1.34 9.94
C GLY A 99 -19.02 -1.27 9.49
N ASP A 100 -18.31 -0.29 10.00
CA ASP A 100 -16.96 0.08 9.56
C ASP A 100 -15.89 -0.97 9.89
N GLU A 101 -16.08 -1.78 10.92
CA GLU A 101 -15.11 -2.81 11.31
C GLU A 101 -14.89 -3.84 10.20
N VAL A 102 -15.95 -4.16 9.46
CA VAL A 102 -15.87 -5.10 8.33
C VAL A 102 -15.01 -4.54 7.21
N ILE A 103 -15.12 -3.25 6.94
CA ILE A 103 -14.26 -2.55 5.97
C ILE A 103 -12.80 -2.58 6.46
N ASN A 104 -12.57 -2.29 7.73
CA ASN A 104 -11.23 -2.30 8.32
C ASN A 104 -10.57 -3.67 8.18
N ASP A 105 -11.30 -4.75 8.48
CA ASP A 105 -10.79 -6.11 8.37
C ASP A 105 -10.47 -6.48 6.92
N ALA A 106 -11.36 -6.16 5.99
CA ALA A 106 -11.18 -6.44 4.57
C ALA A 106 -9.98 -5.67 3.99
N ILE A 107 -9.86 -4.39 4.27
CA ILE A 107 -8.75 -3.57 3.77
C ILE A 107 -7.44 -3.93 4.49
N GLY A 108 -7.50 -4.29 5.76
CA GLY A 108 -6.35 -4.82 6.50
C GLY A 108 -5.79 -6.08 5.84
N GLU A 109 -6.65 -7.01 5.46
CA GLU A 109 -6.23 -8.23 4.75
C GLU A 109 -5.68 -7.92 3.36
N LEU A 110 -6.35 -7.06 2.59
CA LEU A 110 -5.88 -6.64 1.27
C LEU A 110 -4.48 -6.00 1.37
N THR A 111 -4.27 -5.15 2.37
CA THR A 111 -2.98 -4.51 2.63
C THR A 111 -1.92 -5.53 3.01
N ASN A 112 -2.26 -6.45 3.91
CA ASN A 112 -1.34 -7.50 4.34
C ASN A 112 -0.88 -8.38 3.18
N MET A 113 -1.79 -8.77 2.31
CA MET A 113 -1.45 -9.55 1.11
C MET A 113 -0.56 -8.77 0.14
N THR A 114 -0.87 -7.49 -0.07
CA THR A 114 -0.10 -6.61 -0.96
C THR A 114 1.33 -6.42 -0.43
N VAL A 115 1.47 -6.11 0.85
CA VAL A 115 2.79 -5.93 1.48
C VAL A 115 3.53 -7.26 1.57
N GLY A 116 2.82 -8.38 1.73
CA GLY A 116 3.39 -9.72 1.65
C GLY A 116 4.05 -10.01 0.31
N GLY A 117 3.42 -9.63 -0.79
CA GLY A 117 4.01 -9.73 -2.12
C GLY A 117 5.24 -8.85 -2.30
N PHE A 118 5.19 -7.63 -1.81
CA PHE A 118 6.33 -6.72 -1.79
C PHE A 118 7.51 -7.28 -0.98
N LYS A 119 7.24 -7.75 0.23
CA LYS A 119 8.21 -8.40 1.11
C LYS A 119 8.89 -9.60 0.44
N ASN A 120 8.12 -10.42 -0.30
CA ASN A 120 8.68 -11.56 -1.01
C ASN A 120 9.72 -11.13 -2.05
N GLY A 121 9.49 -10.03 -2.75
CA GLY A 121 10.49 -9.45 -3.65
C GLY A 121 11.78 -9.07 -2.92
N LEU A 122 11.67 -8.45 -1.75
CA LEU A 122 12.83 -8.14 -0.92
C LEU A 122 13.57 -9.40 -0.47
N CYS A 123 12.85 -10.39 0.03
CA CYS A 123 13.46 -11.66 0.48
C CYS A 123 14.19 -12.38 -0.66
N ASP A 124 13.58 -12.44 -1.84
CA ASP A 124 14.19 -13.09 -3.01
C ASP A 124 15.45 -12.35 -3.51
N SER A 125 15.55 -11.06 -3.20
CA SER A 125 16.71 -10.24 -3.51
C SER A 125 17.81 -10.27 -2.44
N GLY A 126 17.63 -11.09 -1.40
CA GLY A 126 18.63 -11.26 -0.34
C GLY A 126 18.40 -10.39 0.90
N TYR A 127 17.22 -9.84 1.07
CA TYR A 127 16.85 -8.99 2.21
C TYR A 127 15.70 -9.61 2.99
N PRO A 128 15.95 -10.67 3.77
CA PRO A 128 14.91 -11.32 4.55
C PRO A 128 14.30 -10.36 5.58
N CYS A 129 13.00 -10.35 5.64
CA CYS A 129 12.24 -9.54 6.58
C CYS A 129 10.91 -10.21 6.94
N MET A 130 10.29 -9.75 8.03
CA MET A 130 9.01 -10.23 8.54
C MET A 130 8.02 -9.08 8.59
N LEU A 131 6.75 -9.39 8.35
CA LEU A 131 5.68 -8.40 8.41
C LEU A 131 5.22 -8.17 9.85
N THR A 132 4.77 -6.95 10.12
CA THR A 132 4.03 -6.61 11.34
C THR A 132 2.53 -6.83 11.16
N ILE A 133 1.78 -6.68 12.23
CA ILE A 133 0.32 -6.73 12.19
C ILE A 133 -0.23 -5.53 11.41
N PRO A 134 -1.21 -5.72 10.51
CA PRO A 134 -1.83 -4.60 9.81
C PRO A 134 -2.61 -3.69 10.76
N SER A 135 -2.61 -2.39 10.45
CA SER A 135 -3.46 -1.40 11.10
C SER A 135 -4.19 -0.57 10.06
N ILE A 136 -5.28 0.05 10.46
CA ILE A 136 -6.10 0.91 9.61
C ILE A 136 -6.13 2.33 10.18
N LEU A 137 -5.89 3.28 9.30
CA LEU A 137 -6.07 4.70 9.58
C LEU A 137 -7.25 5.21 8.74
N ARG A 138 -8.09 6.03 9.33
CA ARG A 138 -9.24 6.64 8.66
C ARG A 138 -9.20 8.15 8.81
N GLY A 139 -9.56 8.85 7.79
CA GLY A 139 -9.64 10.32 7.84
C GLY A 139 -9.58 10.95 6.46
N THR A 140 -9.29 12.25 6.47
CA THR A 140 -9.08 13.07 5.28
C THR A 140 -7.74 13.80 5.41
N ASN A 141 -7.13 14.15 4.27
CA ASN A 141 -5.92 14.98 4.25
C ASN A 141 -4.74 14.39 5.04
N PHE A 142 -4.43 13.11 4.84
CA PHE A 142 -3.26 12.49 5.46
C PHE A 142 -1.96 13.14 4.98
N SER A 143 -1.08 13.42 5.91
CA SER A 143 0.28 13.86 5.66
C SER A 143 1.23 12.85 6.26
N ILE A 144 2.20 12.37 5.48
CA ILE A 144 3.24 11.46 5.94
C ILE A 144 4.57 12.16 5.78
N GLU A 145 5.26 12.36 6.90
CA GLU A 145 6.58 12.97 6.93
C GLU A 145 7.60 11.93 7.36
N PRO A 146 8.51 11.50 6.46
CA PRO A 146 9.55 10.58 6.85
C PRO A 146 10.55 11.23 7.79
N ILE A 147 11.11 10.45 8.71
CA ILE A 147 12.27 10.88 9.46
C ILE A 147 13.50 10.97 8.52
N SER A 148 14.50 11.75 8.90
CA SER A 148 15.65 12.05 8.04
C SER A 148 16.44 10.83 7.54
N SER A 149 16.38 9.70 8.26
CA SER A 149 17.07 8.46 7.88
C SER A 149 16.25 7.54 6.97
N ALA A 150 15.00 7.87 6.71
CA ALA A 150 14.11 7.06 5.87
C ALA A 150 14.01 7.65 4.46
N VAL A 151 13.93 6.78 3.46
CA VAL A 151 13.65 7.14 2.08
C VAL A 151 12.20 6.80 1.77
N ARG A 152 11.50 7.74 1.16
CA ARG A 152 10.09 7.60 0.81
C ARG A 152 9.93 7.34 -0.68
N HIS A 153 9.10 6.33 -1.00
CA HIS A 153 8.72 5.97 -2.37
C HIS A 153 7.20 5.98 -2.48
N VAL A 154 6.66 6.77 -3.39
CA VAL A 154 5.21 6.91 -3.58
C VAL A 154 4.84 6.49 -4.99
N TYR A 155 3.90 5.54 -5.10
CA TYR A 155 3.43 5.01 -6.39
C TYR A 155 1.92 5.11 -6.50
N HIS A 156 1.45 5.64 -7.61
CA HIS A 156 0.04 5.80 -7.91
C HIS A 156 -0.43 4.72 -8.87
N PHE A 157 -1.59 4.17 -8.61
CA PHE A 157 -2.27 3.19 -9.44
C PHE A 157 -3.71 3.64 -9.67
N ASP A 158 -4.22 3.43 -10.87
CA ASP A 158 -5.62 3.66 -11.19
C ASP A 158 -6.32 2.32 -11.32
N CYS A 159 -7.42 2.13 -10.59
CA CYS A 159 -8.19 0.91 -10.56
C CYS A 159 -9.68 1.24 -10.47
N ALA A 160 -10.49 0.79 -11.43
CA ALA A 160 -11.94 1.02 -11.46
C ALA A 160 -12.32 2.49 -11.24
N GLU A 161 -11.63 3.41 -11.90
CA GLU A 161 -11.82 4.88 -11.80
C GLU A 161 -11.43 5.49 -10.44
N HIS A 162 -10.78 4.70 -9.59
CA HIS A 162 -10.27 5.16 -8.30
C HIS A 162 -8.75 5.16 -8.30
N ARG A 163 -8.16 6.08 -7.55
CA ARG A 163 -6.72 6.10 -7.33
C ARG A 163 -6.36 5.36 -6.06
N VAL A 164 -5.41 4.44 -6.20
CA VAL A 164 -4.78 3.74 -5.08
C VAL A 164 -3.34 4.23 -4.98
N VAL A 165 -2.90 4.56 -3.77
CA VAL A 165 -1.53 5.02 -3.55
C VAL A 165 -0.82 4.05 -2.62
N ALA A 166 0.32 3.56 -3.07
CA ALA A 166 1.25 2.82 -2.22
C ALA A 166 2.39 3.76 -1.83
N ASP A 167 2.49 4.03 -0.54
CA ASP A 167 3.49 4.92 0.05
C ASP A 167 4.41 4.08 0.93
N ILE A 168 5.68 4.02 0.57
CA ILE A 168 6.67 3.15 1.20
C ILE A 168 7.75 4.00 1.86
N LEU A 169 7.95 3.78 3.17
CA LEU A 169 9.06 4.33 3.90
C LEU A 169 10.05 3.21 4.20
N MET A 170 11.31 3.39 3.83
CA MET A 170 12.35 2.37 4.01
C MET A 170 13.60 2.97 4.60
N LYS A 171 14.26 2.19 5.47
CA LYS A 171 15.63 2.47 5.90
C LYS A 171 16.40 1.16 6.05
N PRO A 172 17.72 1.15 5.77
CA PRO A 172 18.57 0.01 6.07
C PRO A 172 18.57 -0.28 7.57
N SER A 173 18.73 -1.55 7.96
CA SER A 173 19.01 -1.90 9.35
C SER A 173 20.40 -1.43 9.76
N GLU A 174 20.55 -0.94 10.98
CA GLU A 174 21.84 -0.55 11.56
C GLU A 174 22.69 -1.80 11.87
#